data_497de89037698694bf9572b7c05c0915
#
_entry.id   497de89037698694bf9572b7c05c0915
#
_cell.length_a   1.000
_cell.length_b   1.000
_cell.length_c   1.000
_cell.angle_alpha   90.00
_cell.angle_beta   90.00
_cell.angle_gamma   90.00
#
_symmetry.space_group_name_H-M   'P 1'
#
loop_
_entity.id
_entity.type
_entity.pdbx_description
1 polymer ?
#
loop_
_entity_poly.entity_id
_entity_poly.type
_entity_poly.pdbx_seq_one_letter_code
_entity_poly.pdbx_strand_id
1 'polypeptide(L)'
;MLQITDLVPPVELFGDYVYFSSNSDSWVAHAAACAARYREELNPNHVVEIASNDGYLLRHFADWGISHLGIEPAENIAAVARDSGIETRTEFFSEKLARDLVSERSADLILANNVFAHAPDTNDFVAGLKVLLLAEGHAVMEFPYAVEMIGQGEFDTTYHEHVFYFTLTSLEPLMARHQMRITRVERTPMHGG
;
A
#
# COMPACT_ATOMS: atom_id res chain seq x y z
N MET A 1 -2.79 1.41 18.98
CA MET A 1 -2.13 0.41 18.12
C MET A 1 -2.00 -0.89 18.91
N LEU A 2 -2.33 -2.00 18.29
CA LEU A 2 -2.00 -3.34 18.78
C LEU A 2 -0.92 -3.92 17.88
N GLN A 3 -0.11 -4.82 18.41
CA GLN A 3 0.96 -5.50 17.68
C GLN A 3 1.00 -6.97 18.12
N ILE A 4 1.18 -7.88 17.16
CA ILE A 4 1.49 -9.28 17.49
C ILE A 4 2.96 -9.41 17.89
N THR A 5 3.27 -10.36 18.76
CA THR A 5 4.63 -10.55 19.34
C THR A 5 5.47 -11.54 18.57
N ASP A 6 4.84 -12.54 17.97
CA ASP A 6 5.50 -13.59 17.20
C ASP A 6 5.39 -13.26 15.72
N LEU A 7 6.50 -12.85 15.11
CA LEU A 7 6.57 -12.43 13.71
C LEU A 7 7.13 -13.55 12.84
N VAL A 8 6.44 -13.83 11.74
CA VAL A 8 7.02 -14.60 10.64
C VAL A 8 7.77 -13.62 9.74
N PRO A 9 9.02 -13.92 9.34
CA PRO A 9 9.76 -13.04 8.45
C PRO A 9 9.00 -12.76 7.14
N PRO A 10 8.91 -11.51 6.67
CA PRO A 10 8.18 -11.18 5.44
C PRO A 10 8.60 -12.00 4.21
N VAL A 11 9.88 -12.35 4.11
CA VAL A 11 10.39 -13.17 2.99
C VAL A 11 9.79 -14.59 2.98
N GLU A 12 9.42 -15.12 4.14
CA GLU A 12 8.77 -16.44 4.24
C GLU A 12 7.28 -16.36 3.90
N LEU A 13 6.64 -15.23 4.18
CA LEU A 13 5.22 -15.00 3.89
C LEU A 13 4.98 -14.59 2.44
N PHE A 14 5.81 -13.71 1.90
CA PHE A 14 5.57 -13.02 0.65
C PHE A 14 6.61 -13.32 -0.45
N GLY A 15 7.56 -14.23 -0.21
CA GLY A 15 8.56 -14.59 -1.22
C GLY A 15 7.99 -15.39 -2.40
N ASP A 16 6.94 -16.19 -2.16
CA ASP A 16 6.13 -16.91 -3.15
C ASP A 16 4.66 -16.80 -2.70
N TYR A 17 3.98 -15.81 -3.23
CA TYR A 17 2.64 -15.44 -2.75
C TYR A 17 1.56 -16.01 -3.65
N VAL A 18 0.52 -16.58 -3.04
CA VAL A 18 -0.51 -17.32 -3.77
C VAL A 18 -1.75 -16.49 -4.09
N TYR A 19 -1.88 -15.31 -3.49
CA TYR A 19 -3.06 -14.46 -3.65
C TYR A 19 -2.87 -13.48 -4.81
N PHE A 20 -3.78 -13.56 -5.80
CA PHE A 20 -3.89 -12.60 -6.89
C PHE A 20 -5.09 -11.70 -6.67
N SER A 21 -4.86 -10.41 -6.53
CA SER A 21 -5.91 -9.41 -6.23
C SER A 21 -6.95 -9.33 -7.35
N SER A 22 -6.56 -9.57 -8.59
CA SER A 22 -7.47 -9.57 -9.74
C SER A 22 -8.48 -10.74 -9.74
N ASN A 23 -8.31 -11.76 -8.89
CA ASN A 23 -9.25 -12.87 -8.78
C ASN A 23 -10.54 -12.51 -8.00
N SER A 24 -10.60 -11.35 -7.37
CA SER A 24 -11.76 -10.87 -6.62
C SER A 24 -12.47 -9.75 -7.38
N ASP A 25 -13.66 -10.03 -7.93
CA ASP A 25 -14.45 -9.03 -8.66
C ASP A 25 -14.77 -7.79 -7.83
N SER A 26 -15.07 -7.97 -6.54
CA SER A 26 -15.36 -6.86 -5.63
C SER A 26 -14.12 -6.00 -5.39
N TRP A 27 -12.94 -6.63 -5.27
CA TRP A 27 -11.68 -5.93 -5.09
C TRP A 27 -11.28 -5.15 -6.35
N VAL A 28 -11.43 -5.75 -7.51
CA VAL A 28 -11.19 -5.08 -8.81
C VAL A 28 -12.14 -3.89 -9.00
N ALA A 29 -13.42 -4.03 -8.66
CA ALA A 29 -14.39 -2.93 -8.74
C ALA A 29 -14.04 -1.78 -7.77
N HIS A 30 -13.62 -2.11 -6.54
CA HIS A 30 -13.14 -1.14 -5.56
C HIS A 30 -11.91 -0.39 -6.08
N ALA A 31 -10.91 -1.12 -6.60
CA ALA A 31 -9.71 -0.54 -7.18
C ALA A 31 -10.02 0.43 -8.34
N ALA A 32 -10.91 0.05 -9.23
CA ALA A 32 -11.36 0.90 -10.34
C ALA A 32 -11.99 2.21 -9.84
N ALA A 33 -12.86 2.13 -8.83
CA ALA A 33 -13.49 3.31 -8.23
C ALA A 33 -12.45 4.21 -7.54
N CYS A 34 -11.51 3.62 -6.80
CA CYS A 34 -10.41 4.35 -6.14
C CYS A 34 -9.52 5.04 -7.17
N ALA A 35 -9.08 4.33 -8.21
CA ALA A 35 -8.23 4.89 -9.27
C ALA A 35 -8.90 6.09 -9.96
N ALA A 36 -10.19 5.94 -10.33
CA ALA A 36 -10.95 7.03 -10.97
C ALA A 36 -11.02 8.27 -10.07
N ARG A 37 -11.32 8.07 -8.78
CA ARG A 37 -11.36 9.15 -7.79
C ARG A 37 -10.01 9.83 -7.62
N TYR A 38 -8.93 9.07 -7.47
CA TYR A 38 -7.58 9.63 -7.29
C TYR A 38 -7.12 10.41 -8.53
N ARG A 39 -7.46 9.93 -9.73
CA ARG A 39 -7.20 10.67 -10.96
C ARG A 39 -7.93 12.01 -10.98
N GLU A 40 -9.22 12.03 -10.61
CA GLU A 40 -10.04 13.24 -10.61
C GLU A 40 -9.61 14.24 -9.53
N GLU A 41 -9.37 13.78 -8.30
CA GLU A 41 -9.11 14.65 -7.15
C GLU A 41 -7.64 15.10 -7.08
N LEU A 42 -6.68 14.23 -7.44
CA LEU A 42 -5.24 14.46 -7.23
C LEU A 42 -4.47 14.70 -8.54
N ASN A 43 -5.05 14.30 -9.68
CA ASN A 43 -4.44 14.47 -11.02
C ASN A 43 -2.94 14.12 -11.07
N PRO A 44 -2.51 12.90 -10.66
CA PRO A 44 -1.11 12.56 -10.54
C PRO A 44 -0.44 12.40 -11.91
N ASN A 45 0.86 12.72 -12.00
CA ASN A 45 1.70 12.46 -13.18
C ASN A 45 2.53 11.18 -13.03
N HIS A 46 2.79 10.74 -11.80
CA HIS A 46 3.51 9.51 -11.50
C HIS A 46 2.96 8.85 -10.23
N VAL A 47 2.50 7.61 -10.38
CA VAL A 47 1.89 6.82 -9.31
C VAL A 47 2.80 5.67 -8.96
N VAL A 48 3.10 5.49 -7.68
CA VAL A 48 3.81 4.32 -7.17
C VAL A 48 2.84 3.52 -6.28
N GLU A 49 2.70 2.23 -6.52
CA GLU A 49 1.93 1.33 -5.65
C GLU A 49 2.85 0.36 -4.93
N ILE A 50 2.74 0.34 -3.58
CA ILE A 50 3.47 -0.58 -2.71
C ILE A 50 2.62 -1.82 -2.47
N ALA A 51 3.22 -3.01 -2.62
CA ALA A 51 2.54 -4.31 -2.70
C ALA A 51 1.49 -4.30 -3.82
N SER A 52 1.95 -3.95 -5.03
CA SER A 52 1.09 -3.74 -6.20
C SER A 52 0.42 -5.01 -6.72
N ASN A 53 0.79 -6.16 -6.16
CA ASN A 53 0.30 -7.47 -6.54
C ASN A 53 0.41 -7.66 -8.07
N ASP A 54 -0.60 -8.19 -8.73
CA ASP A 54 -0.66 -8.44 -10.17
C ASP A 54 -0.98 -7.19 -11.02
N GLY A 55 -0.85 -5.99 -10.44
CA GLY A 55 -1.12 -4.72 -11.11
C GLY A 55 -2.60 -4.35 -11.24
N TYR A 56 -3.46 -5.00 -10.46
CA TYR A 56 -4.93 -4.84 -10.50
C TYR A 56 -5.40 -3.38 -10.38
N LEU A 57 -4.69 -2.54 -9.66
CA LEU A 57 -4.99 -1.12 -9.48
C LEU A 57 -4.21 -0.25 -10.47
N LEU A 58 -2.90 -0.50 -10.64
CA LEU A 58 -2.05 0.30 -11.54
C LEU A 58 -2.47 0.22 -13.01
N ARG A 59 -3.13 -0.87 -13.45
CA ARG A 59 -3.64 -0.98 -14.82
C ARG A 59 -4.51 0.21 -15.24
N HIS A 60 -5.28 0.77 -14.32
CA HIS A 60 -6.13 1.92 -14.61
C HIS A 60 -5.30 3.17 -14.95
N PHE A 61 -4.21 3.40 -14.23
CA PHE A 61 -3.29 4.50 -14.52
C PHE A 61 -2.53 4.26 -15.82
N ALA A 62 -2.13 3.02 -16.08
CA ALA A 62 -1.51 2.61 -17.35
C ALA A 62 -2.44 2.89 -18.53
N ASP A 63 -3.71 2.48 -18.46
CA ASP A 63 -4.73 2.71 -19.50
C ASP A 63 -4.96 4.20 -19.80
N TRP A 64 -4.75 5.07 -18.80
CA TRP A 64 -4.84 6.51 -18.97
C TRP A 64 -3.52 7.17 -19.41
N GLY A 65 -2.48 6.37 -19.64
CA GLY A 65 -1.15 6.87 -20.03
C GLY A 65 -0.42 7.63 -18.92
N ILE A 66 -0.82 7.42 -17.66
CA ILE A 66 -0.17 7.99 -16.48
C ILE A 66 1.04 7.13 -16.13
N SER A 67 2.20 7.77 -15.92
CA SER A 67 3.40 7.06 -15.48
C SER A 67 3.17 6.36 -14.15
N HIS A 68 3.63 5.11 -14.05
CA HIS A 68 3.39 4.28 -12.87
C HIS A 68 4.55 3.34 -12.60
N LEU A 69 4.64 2.87 -11.36
CA LEU A 69 5.58 1.86 -10.91
C LEU A 69 4.94 1.02 -9.80
N GLY A 70 4.94 -0.30 -9.97
CA GLY A 70 4.62 -1.26 -8.92
C GLY A 70 5.86 -1.68 -8.13
N ILE A 71 5.69 -1.90 -6.83
CA ILE A 71 6.67 -2.52 -5.95
C ILE A 71 6.01 -3.75 -5.34
N GLU A 72 6.46 -4.95 -5.72
CA GLU A 72 5.86 -6.22 -5.31
C GLU A 72 6.97 -7.23 -4.99
N PRO A 73 7.11 -7.69 -3.73
CA PRO A 73 8.20 -8.59 -3.36
C PRO A 73 8.08 -10.01 -3.92
N ALA A 74 6.86 -10.48 -4.22
CA ALA A 74 6.64 -11.82 -4.78
C ALA A 74 6.93 -11.85 -6.29
N GLU A 75 8.03 -12.50 -6.70
CA GLU A 75 8.42 -12.56 -8.10
C GLU A 75 7.36 -13.23 -8.99
N ASN A 76 6.71 -14.29 -8.50
CA ASN A 76 5.64 -14.98 -9.24
C ASN A 76 4.46 -14.04 -9.55
N ILE A 77 4.12 -13.13 -8.65
CA ILE A 77 3.05 -12.14 -8.81
C ILE A 77 3.54 -10.96 -9.68
N ALA A 78 4.73 -10.42 -9.38
CA ALA A 78 5.32 -9.32 -10.13
C ALA A 78 5.51 -9.66 -11.62
N ALA A 79 5.82 -10.93 -11.93
CA ALA A 79 5.92 -11.39 -13.32
C ALA A 79 4.58 -11.24 -14.06
N VAL A 80 3.44 -11.58 -13.44
CA VAL A 80 2.10 -11.41 -14.04
C VAL A 80 1.78 -9.93 -14.27
N ALA A 81 2.15 -9.05 -13.33
CA ALA A 81 1.99 -7.61 -13.50
C ALA A 81 2.79 -7.12 -14.72
N ARG A 82 4.07 -7.50 -14.83
CA ARG A 82 4.94 -7.14 -15.97
C ARG A 82 4.42 -7.68 -17.30
N ASP A 83 3.95 -8.91 -17.33
CA ASP A 83 3.35 -9.53 -18.53
C ASP A 83 2.08 -8.78 -18.97
N SER A 84 1.41 -8.12 -18.04
CA SER A 84 0.24 -7.26 -18.28
C SER A 84 0.62 -5.80 -18.63
N GLY A 85 1.92 -5.50 -18.77
CA GLY A 85 2.43 -4.18 -19.12
C GLY A 85 2.58 -3.20 -17.96
N ILE A 86 2.52 -3.69 -16.72
CA ILE A 86 2.73 -2.87 -15.51
C ILE A 86 4.20 -2.96 -15.10
N GLU A 87 4.93 -1.83 -15.18
CA GLU A 87 6.30 -1.77 -14.68
C GLU A 87 6.32 -2.10 -13.18
N THR A 88 7.11 -3.13 -12.79
CA THR A 88 7.12 -3.63 -11.41
C THR A 88 8.53 -4.01 -10.98
N ARG A 89 8.95 -3.46 -9.82
CA ARG A 89 10.18 -3.83 -9.11
C ARG A 89 9.87 -4.95 -8.13
N THR A 90 10.70 -6.00 -8.14
CA THR A 90 10.56 -7.14 -7.22
C THR A 90 11.42 -6.92 -5.99
N GLU A 91 10.94 -6.09 -5.08
CA GLU A 91 11.62 -5.72 -3.84
C GLU A 91 10.60 -5.44 -2.72
N PHE A 92 11.04 -5.60 -1.45
CA PHE A 92 10.29 -5.07 -0.32
C PHE A 92 10.48 -3.56 -0.23
N PHE A 93 9.38 -2.83 0.00
CA PHE A 93 9.46 -1.39 0.19
C PHE A 93 10.18 -1.03 1.49
N SER A 94 11.09 -0.07 1.41
CA SER A 94 11.93 0.43 2.51
C SER A 94 12.38 1.87 2.23
N GLU A 95 12.87 2.56 3.24
CA GLU A 95 13.51 3.87 3.04
C GLU A 95 14.69 3.78 2.07
N LYS A 96 15.46 2.68 2.12
CA LYS A 96 16.58 2.44 1.20
C LYS A 96 16.10 2.38 -0.25
N LEU A 97 15.11 1.55 -0.55
CA LEU A 97 14.54 1.46 -1.90
C LEU A 97 13.97 2.81 -2.35
N ALA A 98 13.27 3.52 -1.47
CA ALA A 98 12.74 4.85 -1.78
C ALA A 98 13.84 5.84 -2.18
N ARG A 99 15.02 5.81 -1.54
CA ARG A 99 16.18 6.64 -1.89
C ARG A 99 16.77 6.27 -3.25
N ASP A 100 16.76 5.00 -3.60
CA ASP A 100 17.20 4.54 -4.92
C ASP A 100 16.22 5.03 -6.01
N LEU A 101 14.91 4.85 -5.79
CA LEU A 101 13.84 5.25 -6.72
C LEU A 101 13.76 6.77 -6.92
N VAL A 102 13.93 7.58 -5.88
CA VAL A 102 13.84 9.05 -6.00
C VAL A 102 14.92 9.62 -6.91
N SER A 103 16.05 8.94 -7.09
CA SER A 103 17.08 9.32 -8.04
C SER A 103 16.61 9.14 -9.50
N GLU A 104 15.65 8.28 -9.74
CA GLU A 104 15.02 8.06 -11.04
C GLU A 104 13.81 9.00 -11.19
N ARG A 105 12.86 8.95 -10.24
CA ARG A 105 11.66 9.80 -10.22
C ARG A 105 10.95 9.79 -8.87
N SER A 106 10.53 10.97 -8.40
CA SER A 106 9.63 11.11 -7.25
C SER A 106 8.18 10.89 -7.64
N ALA A 107 7.34 10.47 -6.67
CA ALA A 107 5.92 10.20 -6.88
C ALA A 107 5.03 11.39 -6.48
N ASP A 108 4.02 11.67 -7.31
CA ASP A 108 2.90 12.56 -6.94
C ASP A 108 1.91 11.83 -6.03
N LEU A 109 1.74 10.53 -6.27
CA LEU A 109 0.81 9.68 -5.54
C LEU A 109 1.48 8.35 -5.20
N ILE A 110 1.46 7.98 -3.92
CA ILE A 110 1.83 6.63 -3.47
C ILE A 110 0.57 5.95 -2.96
N LEU A 111 0.33 4.71 -3.42
CA LEU A 111 -0.76 3.85 -2.99
C LEU A 111 -0.20 2.70 -2.16
N ALA A 112 -0.86 2.38 -1.05
CA ALA A 112 -0.43 1.31 -0.15
C ALA A 112 -1.67 0.63 0.47
N ASN A 113 -2.35 -0.18 -0.35
CA ASN A 113 -3.59 -0.85 0.04
C ASN A 113 -3.30 -2.19 0.70
N ASN A 114 -3.78 -2.38 1.92
CA ASN A 114 -3.64 -3.62 2.71
C ASN A 114 -2.20 -4.14 2.82
N VAL A 115 -1.22 -3.25 2.91
CA VAL A 115 0.20 -3.60 3.08
C VAL A 115 0.79 -3.03 4.37
N PHE A 116 0.33 -1.87 4.84
CA PHE A 116 0.95 -1.21 5.98
C PHE A 116 0.84 -2.02 7.29
N ALA A 117 -0.24 -2.78 7.44
CA ALA A 117 -0.41 -3.71 8.56
C ALA A 117 0.61 -4.86 8.58
N HIS A 118 1.19 -5.18 7.42
CA HIS A 118 2.19 -6.25 7.25
C HIS A 118 3.64 -5.77 7.42
N ALA A 119 3.89 -4.45 7.42
CA ALA A 119 5.24 -3.89 7.49
C ALA A 119 5.82 -4.01 8.92
N PRO A 120 6.86 -4.82 9.17
CA PRO A 120 7.39 -5.03 10.53
C PRO A 120 8.09 -3.79 11.08
N ASP A 121 8.67 -2.95 10.22
CA ASP A 121 9.23 -1.65 10.58
C ASP A 121 8.40 -0.51 9.99
N THR A 122 7.46 -0.03 10.80
CA THR A 122 6.56 1.08 10.41
C THR A 122 7.30 2.41 10.27
N ASN A 123 8.43 2.62 10.97
CA ASN A 123 9.21 3.84 10.84
C ASN A 123 9.99 3.87 9.52
N ASP A 124 10.62 2.76 9.13
CA ASP A 124 11.30 2.64 7.84
C ASP A 124 10.30 2.82 6.68
N PHE A 125 9.11 2.20 6.79
CA PHE A 125 8.06 2.33 5.80
C PHE A 125 7.62 3.80 5.61
N VAL A 126 7.30 4.51 6.71
CA VAL A 126 6.86 5.91 6.63
C VAL A 126 8.00 6.85 6.21
N ALA A 127 9.24 6.58 6.63
CA ALA A 127 10.41 7.29 6.13
C ALA A 127 10.57 7.13 4.62
N GLY A 128 10.36 5.91 4.10
CA GLY A 128 10.35 5.64 2.67
C GLY A 128 9.26 6.42 1.92
N LEU A 129 8.03 6.47 2.44
CA LEU A 129 6.96 7.30 1.88
C LEU A 129 7.41 8.76 1.77
N LYS A 130 7.96 9.31 2.86
CA LYS A 130 8.41 10.70 2.91
C LYS A 130 9.51 11.00 1.91
N VAL A 131 10.45 10.07 1.72
CA VAL A 131 11.56 10.21 0.77
C VAL A 131 11.07 10.21 -0.67
N LEU A 132 10.16 9.29 -1.01
CA LEU A 132 9.73 9.08 -2.40
C LEU A 132 8.71 10.12 -2.88
N LEU A 133 7.90 10.70 -1.95
CA LEU A 133 6.88 11.69 -2.28
C LEU A 133 7.49 13.04 -2.68
N LEU A 134 6.91 13.67 -3.69
CA LEU A 134 7.04 15.09 -3.93
C LEU A 134 6.51 15.90 -2.73
N ALA A 135 6.93 17.16 -2.62
CA ALA A 135 6.53 18.03 -1.50
C ALA A 135 5.01 18.17 -1.34
N GLU A 136 4.29 18.23 -2.45
CA GLU A 136 2.81 18.33 -2.49
C GLU A 136 2.16 16.98 -2.85
N GLY A 137 2.93 15.89 -2.84
CA GLY A 137 2.45 14.55 -3.15
C GLY A 137 1.60 13.95 -2.01
N HIS A 138 0.82 12.95 -2.34
CA HIS A 138 -0.09 12.28 -1.43
C HIS A 138 0.27 10.80 -1.30
N ALA A 139 0.26 10.28 -0.05
CA ALA A 139 0.23 8.85 0.20
C ALA A 139 -1.19 8.44 0.64
N VAL A 140 -1.79 7.50 -0.07
CA VAL A 140 -3.08 6.92 0.28
C VAL A 140 -2.84 5.51 0.77
N MET A 141 -3.25 5.22 2.00
CA MET A 141 -3.10 3.92 2.63
C MET A 141 -4.45 3.37 3.05
N GLU A 142 -4.71 2.11 2.71
CA GLU A 142 -5.90 1.38 3.16
C GLU A 142 -5.47 0.20 4.02
N PHE A 143 -6.12 0.02 5.16
CA PHE A 143 -5.83 -1.08 6.10
C PHE A 143 -7.00 -1.26 7.08
N PRO A 144 -7.15 -2.47 7.69
CA PRO A 144 -8.17 -2.74 8.70
C PRO A 144 -8.04 -1.80 9.90
N TYR A 145 -9.16 -1.20 10.33
CA TYR A 145 -9.16 -0.22 11.41
C TYR A 145 -9.39 -0.88 12.77
N ALA A 146 -8.45 -0.77 13.70
CA ALA A 146 -8.48 -1.46 14.98
C ALA A 146 -9.73 -1.15 15.84
N VAL A 147 -10.34 0.03 15.69
CA VAL A 147 -11.56 0.40 16.44
C VAL A 147 -12.76 -0.38 15.92
N GLU A 148 -12.90 -0.54 14.61
CA GLU A 148 -13.97 -1.34 14.01
C GLU A 148 -13.78 -2.81 14.33
N MET A 149 -12.56 -3.32 14.17
CA MET A 149 -12.20 -4.70 14.50
C MET A 149 -12.62 -5.07 15.95
N ILE A 150 -12.33 -4.21 16.92
CA ILE A 150 -12.71 -4.44 18.33
C ILE A 150 -14.22 -4.26 18.51
N GLY A 151 -14.79 -3.20 17.93
CA GLY A 151 -16.20 -2.85 18.11
C GLY A 151 -17.16 -3.87 17.48
N GLN A 152 -16.78 -4.48 16.38
CA GLN A 152 -17.58 -5.47 15.64
C GLN A 152 -17.18 -6.92 15.93
N GLY A 153 -16.08 -7.13 16.66
CA GLY A 153 -15.60 -8.47 17.01
C GLY A 153 -15.03 -9.23 15.80
N GLU A 154 -14.35 -8.55 14.91
CA GLU A 154 -13.76 -9.09 13.67
C GLU A 154 -12.47 -9.88 13.97
N PHE A 155 -12.60 -11.04 14.62
CA PHE A 155 -11.46 -11.88 15.02
C PHE A 155 -10.74 -12.54 13.84
N ASP A 156 -11.40 -12.71 12.73
CA ASP A 156 -10.89 -13.30 11.51
C ASP A 156 -9.83 -12.41 10.82
N THR A 157 -9.83 -11.11 11.11
CA THR A 157 -8.76 -10.20 10.66
C THR A 157 -7.47 -10.36 11.47
N THR A 158 -7.50 -11.13 12.58
CA THR A 158 -6.35 -11.34 13.45
C THR A 158 -5.60 -12.60 13.04
N TYR A 159 -4.61 -12.44 12.18
CA TYR A 159 -3.76 -13.55 11.71
C TYR A 159 -2.31 -13.07 11.52
N HIS A 160 -1.41 -14.02 11.29
CA HIS A 160 0.05 -13.83 11.37
C HIS A 160 0.65 -12.86 10.33
N GLU A 161 -0.08 -12.54 9.26
CA GLU A 161 0.36 -11.52 8.28
C GLU A 161 0.12 -10.10 8.80
N HIS A 162 -0.93 -9.87 9.60
CA HIS A 162 -1.22 -8.57 10.18
C HIS A 162 -0.42 -8.35 11.47
N VAL A 163 0.76 -7.76 11.31
CA VAL A 163 1.66 -7.44 12.43
C VAL A 163 1.09 -6.34 13.32
N PHE A 164 0.43 -5.35 12.71
CA PHE A 164 -0.10 -4.18 13.40
C PHE A 164 -1.58 -3.93 13.11
N TYR A 165 -2.27 -3.42 14.15
CA TYR A 165 -3.64 -2.93 14.05
C TYR A 165 -3.65 -1.48 14.52
N PHE A 166 -3.94 -0.56 13.61
CA PHE A 166 -3.81 0.87 13.83
C PHE A 166 -5.10 1.53 14.26
N THR A 167 -4.94 2.62 15.02
CA THR A 167 -5.96 3.65 15.23
C THR A 167 -5.41 4.98 14.73
N LEU A 168 -6.25 5.95 14.42
CA LEU A 168 -5.79 7.30 14.03
C LEU A 168 -4.89 7.92 15.11
N THR A 169 -5.28 7.77 16.39
CA THR A 169 -4.48 8.24 17.53
C THR A 169 -3.06 7.66 17.56
N SER A 170 -2.87 6.43 17.04
CA SER A 170 -1.54 5.82 16.97
C SER A 170 -0.76 6.23 15.71
N LEU A 171 -1.46 6.59 14.64
CA LEU A 171 -0.84 6.98 13.37
C LEU A 171 -0.36 8.42 13.37
N GLU A 172 -1.12 9.34 13.97
CA GLU A 172 -0.74 10.77 14.01
C GLU A 172 0.68 11.03 14.50
N PRO A 173 1.13 10.49 15.66
CA PRO A 173 2.51 10.70 16.13
C PRO A 173 3.55 10.00 15.24
N LEU A 174 3.21 8.88 14.59
CA LEU A 174 4.10 8.21 13.65
C LEU A 174 4.31 9.08 12.41
N MET A 175 3.24 9.56 11.80
CA MET A 175 3.32 10.45 10.63
C MET A 175 4.06 11.75 10.96
N ALA A 176 3.74 12.39 12.10
CA ALA A 176 4.38 13.62 12.54
C ALA A 176 5.90 13.47 12.73
N ARG A 177 6.38 12.32 13.23
CA ARG A 177 7.81 12.01 13.38
C ARG A 177 8.55 12.09 12.06
N HIS A 178 7.89 11.70 10.97
CA HIS A 178 8.44 11.74 9.61
C HIS A 178 8.02 12.99 8.81
N GLN A 179 7.55 14.05 9.49
CA GLN A 179 7.12 15.31 8.87
C GLN A 179 5.99 15.12 7.85
N MET A 180 5.16 14.12 8.07
CA MET A 180 3.92 13.87 7.34
C MET A 180 2.72 14.20 8.21
N ARG A 181 1.58 14.44 7.59
CA ARG A 181 0.31 14.69 8.29
C ARG A 181 -0.82 13.94 7.63
N ILE A 182 -1.78 13.48 8.42
CA ILE A 182 -3.04 12.92 7.92
C ILE A 182 -3.93 14.10 7.51
N THR A 183 -4.34 14.12 6.25
CA THR A 183 -5.17 15.20 5.69
C THR A 183 -6.63 14.78 5.50
N ARG A 184 -6.88 13.47 5.31
CA ARG A 184 -8.20 12.91 5.08
C ARG A 184 -8.28 11.49 5.63
N VAL A 185 -9.44 11.13 6.15
CA VAL A 185 -9.75 9.77 6.61
C VAL A 185 -11.13 9.42 6.12
N GLU A 186 -11.27 8.22 5.58
CA GLU A 186 -12.54 7.66 5.12
C GLU A 186 -12.68 6.23 5.63
N ARG A 187 -13.90 5.78 5.79
CA ARG A 187 -14.22 4.37 5.99
C ARG A 187 -14.69 3.76 4.68
N THR A 188 -14.21 2.57 4.39
CA THR A 188 -14.63 1.79 3.24
C THR A 188 -15.27 0.48 3.72
N PRO A 189 -16.25 -0.07 3.00
CA PRO A 189 -16.86 -1.36 3.36
C PRO A 189 -15.99 -2.55 2.95
N MET A 190 -14.68 -2.34 2.80
CA MET A 190 -13.73 -3.36 2.35
C MET A 190 -12.81 -3.76 3.50
N HIS A 191 -12.62 -5.07 3.67
CA HIS A 191 -11.61 -5.66 4.57
C HIS A 191 -11.56 -5.10 6.00
N GLY A 192 -12.70 -4.87 6.64
CA GLY A 192 -12.76 -4.44 8.04
C GLY A 192 -12.81 -2.92 8.24
N GLY A 193 -13.35 -2.19 7.29
CA GLY A 193 -13.69 -0.77 7.41
C GLY A 193 -12.66 0.21 6.94
#